data_53e15b5b296e27e8a180488473063606
#
_entry.id   53e15b5b296e27e8a180488473063606
#
_cell.length_a   1.000
_cell.length_b   1.000
_cell.length_c   1.000
_cell.angle_alpha   90.00
_cell.angle_beta   90.00
_cell.angle_gamma   90.00
#
_symmetry.space_group_name_H-M   'P 1'
#
loop_
_entity.id
_entity.type
_entity.pdbx_description
1 polymer ?
#
loop_
_entity_poly.entity_id
_entity_poly.type
_entity_poly.pdbx_seq_one_letter_code
_entity_poly.pdbx_strand_id
1 'polypeptide(L)'
;MTMEKHYLFLSSAPFDKIVFEDQLSQIGVDTDHVVYFGDRNGEFLADSKIYAKLDSLSLVIRDDLGASISFLAAHQNTVLEQDLLQKSASYFPCRAMFPSDVILKEISFGDYSAYPLLKACFDSVPHDLLLTAGTYLRCGCDESLSAQTLFVHRNTFLYRLNKFIELTNLDIRDYHNALLLELYFQISVSYRN
;
A
#
# COMPACT_ATOMS: atom_id res chain seq x y z
N MET A 1 11.12 -10.51 13.13
CA MET A 1 11.66 -10.03 11.85
C MET A 1 10.86 -8.76 11.53
N THR A 2 11.51 -7.61 11.54
CA THR A 2 10.88 -6.34 11.16
C THR A 2 10.58 -6.39 9.67
N MET A 3 9.32 -6.15 9.30
CA MET A 3 8.96 -6.05 7.88
C MET A 3 9.25 -4.63 7.42
N GLU A 4 10.23 -4.48 6.54
CA GLU A 4 10.46 -3.22 5.85
C GLU A 4 9.33 -2.98 4.84
N LYS A 5 8.87 -1.74 4.76
CA LYS A 5 7.89 -1.25 3.77
C LYS A 5 8.52 -0.14 2.93
N HIS A 6 8.07 -0.02 1.70
CA HIS A 6 8.33 1.14 0.85
C HIS A 6 7.45 2.30 1.29
N TYR A 7 8.05 3.46 1.46
CA TYR A 7 7.33 4.71 1.68
C TYR A 7 7.64 5.66 0.55
N LEU A 8 6.65 5.93 -0.28
CA LEU A 8 6.72 6.96 -1.31
C LEU A 8 6.33 8.29 -0.68
N PHE A 9 6.94 9.39 -1.11
CA PHE A 9 6.56 10.72 -0.67
C PHE A 9 6.42 11.70 -1.82
N LEU A 10 5.51 12.67 -1.64
CA LEU A 10 5.27 13.76 -2.57
C LEU A 10 5.08 15.07 -1.81
N SER A 11 5.88 16.07 -2.15
CA SER A 11 5.78 17.42 -1.64
C SER A 11 4.98 18.33 -2.57
N SER A 12 4.24 19.26 -2.00
CA SER A 12 3.49 20.29 -2.74
C SER A 12 4.41 21.31 -3.44
N ALA A 13 5.65 21.48 -2.96
CA ALA A 13 6.66 22.39 -3.51
C ALA A 13 8.07 21.80 -3.31
N PRO A 14 9.10 22.30 -4.02
CA PRO A 14 10.50 21.97 -3.69
C PRO A 14 10.81 22.31 -2.24
N PHE A 15 11.63 21.52 -1.59
CA PHE A 15 11.94 21.63 -0.16
C PHE A 15 13.43 21.36 0.12
N ASP A 16 13.87 21.73 1.32
CA ASP A 16 15.23 21.45 1.78
C ASP A 16 15.37 19.97 2.17
N LYS A 17 16.15 19.22 1.38
CA LYS A 17 16.36 17.78 1.56
C LYS A 17 17.12 17.47 2.86
N ILE A 18 18.03 18.34 3.30
CA ILE A 18 18.82 18.14 4.52
C ILE A 18 17.87 18.22 5.74
N VAL A 19 17.01 19.22 5.78
CA VAL A 19 16.01 19.37 6.85
C VAL A 19 15.03 18.20 6.85
N PHE A 20 14.62 17.75 5.67
CA PHE A 20 13.72 16.58 5.55
C PHE A 20 14.36 15.29 6.07
N GLU A 21 15.61 15.02 5.70
CA GLU A 21 16.36 13.85 6.17
C GLU A 21 16.59 13.90 7.68
N ASP A 22 16.90 15.08 8.25
CA ASP A 22 17.00 15.23 9.70
C ASP A 22 15.70 14.86 10.41
N GLN A 23 14.57 15.34 9.92
CA GLN A 23 13.23 15.01 10.44
C GLN A 23 12.91 13.50 10.32
N LEU A 24 13.26 12.87 9.20
CA LEU A 24 13.10 11.41 9.02
C LEU A 24 13.98 10.62 9.99
N SER A 25 15.24 11.06 10.18
CA SER A 25 16.17 10.43 11.11
C SER A 25 15.66 10.46 12.55
N GLN A 26 15.05 11.56 12.99
CA GLN A 26 14.47 11.70 14.33
C GLN A 26 13.37 10.68 14.63
N ILE A 27 12.65 10.22 13.62
CA ILE A 27 11.64 9.18 13.77
C ILE A 27 12.18 7.76 13.57
N GLY A 28 13.45 7.62 13.20
CA GLY A 28 14.16 6.34 13.09
C GLY A 28 14.22 5.77 11.66
N VAL A 29 14.13 6.62 10.64
CA VAL A 29 14.43 6.24 9.24
C VAL A 29 15.93 6.29 9.02
N ASP A 30 16.47 5.28 8.33
CA ASP A 30 17.82 5.32 7.78
C ASP A 30 17.83 6.19 6.50
N THR A 31 18.38 7.37 6.62
CA THR A 31 18.36 8.38 5.55
C THR A 31 19.42 8.15 4.47
N ASP A 32 20.40 7.28 4.69
CA ASP A 32 21.41 6.93 3.68
C ASP A 32 20.79 6.26 2.43
N HIS A 33 19.56 5.76 2.56
CA HIS A 33 18.84 5.04 1.51
C HIS A 33 17.60 5.81 0.99
N VAL A 34 17.48 7.12 1.28
CA VAL A 34 16.44 7.94 0.67
C VAL A 34 16.77 8.21 -0.80
N VAL A 35 15.87 7.83 -1.69
CA VAL A 35 16.00 8.02 -3.13
C VAL A 35 15.08 9.14 -3.59
N TYR A 36 15.62 10.14 -4.25
CA TYR A 36 14.87 11.26 -4.82
C TYR A 36 14.70 11.08 -6.34
N PHE A 37 13.46 11.21 -6.82
CA PHE A 37 13.14 11.18 -8.26
C PHE A 37 13.08 12.58 -8.88
N GLY A 38 13.27 13.62 -8.05
CA GLY A 38 13.24 15.03 -8.43
C GLY A 38 13.34 15.94 -7.21
N ASP A 39 12.77 17.13 -7.36
CA ASP A 39 12.82 18.15 -6.28
C ASP A 39 11.69 18.02 -5.27
N ARG A 40 10.69 17.17 -5.54
CA ARG A 40 9.46 17.07 -4.74
C ARG A 40 9.04 15.67 -4.34
N ASN A 41 9.66 14.63 -4.89
CA ASN A 41 9.24 13.25 -4.66
C ASN A 41 10.40 12.29 -4.57
N GLY A 42 10.16 11.17 -3.93
CA GLY A 42 11.12 10.09 -3.75
C GLY A 42 10.55 8.94 -2.95
N GLU A 43 11.42 8.07 -2.49
CA GLU A 43 11.08 6.91 -1.67
C GLU A 43 12.17 6.59 -0.65
N PHE A 44 11.80 5.82 0.35
CA PHE A 44 12.71 5.19 1.30
C PHE A 44 12.12 3.88 1.83
N LEU A 45 13.00 3.03 2.38
CA LEU A 45 12.59 1.81 3.09
C LEU A 45 12.65 2.06 4.60
N ALA A 46 11.65 1.59 5.33
CA ALA A 46 11.65 1.66 6.78
C ALA A 46 10.76 0.58 7.41
N ASP A 47 10.92 0.36 8.72
CA ASP A 47 10.06 -0.52 9.50
C ASP A 47 8.58 -0.09 9.38
N SER A 48 7.69 -1.06 9.25
CA SER A 48 6.24 -0.83 9.19
C SER A 48 5.69 -0.03 10.38
N LYS A 49 6.35 -0.08 11.55
CA LYS A 49 5.97 0.67 12.77
C LYS A 49 6.14 2.18 12.63
N ILE A 50 6.86 2.64 11.62
CA ILE A 50 7.12 4.07 11.42
C ILE A 50 5.89 4.82 10.92
N TYR A 51 4.89 4.11 10.37
CA TYR A 51 3.69 4.69 9.77
C TYR A 51 3.01 5.73 10.66
N ALA A 52 2.75 5.39 11.92
CA ALA A 52 2.09 6.30 12.85
C ALA A 52 2.94 7.56 13.16
N LYS A 53 4.27 7.41 13.17
CA LYS A 53 5.20 8.52 13.33
C LYS A 53 5.24 9.40 12.09
N LEU A 54 5.20 8.80 10.89
CA LEU A 54 5.13 9.54 9.62
C LEU A 54 3.84 10.36 9.51
N ASP A 55 2.70 9.80 9.91
CA ASP A 55 1.44 10.53 9.90
C ASP A 55 1.48 11.75 10.84
N SER A 56 2.08 11.61 12.02
CA SER A 56 2.29 12.73 12.94
C SER A 56 3.32 13.74 12.39
N LEU A 57 4.43 13.25 11.85
CA LEU A 57 5.49 14.07 11.29
C LEU A 57 5.01 14.92 10.12
N SER A 58 4.17 14.37 9.23
CA SER A 58 3.66 15.08 8.05
C SER A 58 2.89 16.36 8.39
N LEU A 59 2.31 16.43 9.58
CA LEU A 59 1.65 17.65 10.09
C LEU A 59 2.64 18.70 10.58
N VAL A 60 3.73 18.26 11.24
CA VAL A 60 4.73 19.16 11.82
C VAL A 60 5.70 19.68 10.76
N ILE A 61 6.15 18.81 9.89
CA ILE A 61 7.18 19.09 8.87
C ILE A 61 6.78 20.19 7.90
N ARG A 62 5.48 20.43 7.72
CA ARG A 62 4.96 21.50 6.86
C ARG A 62 5.46 22.87 7.31
N ASP A 63 5.54 23.10 8.61
CA ASP A 63 5.94 24.40 9.15
C ASP A 63 7.45 24.61 9.01
N ASP A 64 8.25 23.55 9.11
CA ASP A 64 9.71 23.59 8.98
C ASP A 64 10.16 23.69 7.50
N LEU A 65 9.47 22.98 6.60
CA LEU A 65 9.84 22.94 5.17
C LEU A 65 9.11 23.96 4.30
N GLY A 66 8.07 24.62 4.82
CA GLY A 66 7.21 25.49 4.02
C GLY A 66 6.44 24.76 2.90
N ALA A 67 6.36 23.42 2.97
CA ALA A 67 5.71 22.57 1.98
C ALA A 67 4.98 21.40 2.66
N SER A 68 3.83 21.05 2.10
CA SER A 68 3.06 19.88 2.55
C SER A 68 3.66 18.61 1.96
N ILE A 69 4.01 17.62 2.80
CA ILE A 69 4.48 16.32 2.34
C ILE A 69 3.44 15.25 2.68
N SER A 70 3.04 14.48 1.66
CA SER A 70 2.17 13.32 1.79
C SER A 70 2.98 12.05 1.57
N PHE A 71 2.68 11.01 2.35
CA PHE A 71 3.35 9.72 2.28
C PHE A 71 2.36 8.62 1.85
N LEU A 72 2.85 7.65 1.09
CA LEU A 72 2.13 6.43 0.78
C LEU A 72 2.95 5.22 1.25
N ALA A 73 2.37 4.43 2.16
CA ALA A 73 2.96 3.17 2.60
C ALA A 73 2.69 2.09 1.54
N ALA A 74 3.56 2.02 0.55
CA ALA A 74 3.44 1.20 -0.64
C ALA A 74 4.00 -0.23 -0.42
N HIS A 75 3.69 -1.15 -1.34
CA HIS A 75 4.30 -2.48 -1.38
C HIS A 75 5.53 -2.49 -2.28
N GLN A 76 5.46 -1.69 -3.31
CA GLN A 76 6.50 -1.51 -4.33
C GLN A 76 6.35 -0.11 -4.91
N ASN A 77 7.28 0.29 -5.75
CA ASN A 77 7.16 1.53 -6.51
C ASN A 77 6.67 1.20 -7.93
N THR A 78 5.37 0.98 -8.09
CA THR A 78 4.73 0.68 -9.38
C THR A 78 3.94 1.89 -9.90
N VAL A 79 3.42 1.77 -11.13
CA VAL A 79 2.56 2.80 -11.73
C VAL A 79 1.30 3.03 -10.88
N LEU A 80 0.75 1.98 -10.26
CA LEU A 80 -0.39 2.10 -9.34
C LEU A 80 -0.04 2.98 -8.14
N GLU A 81 1.04 2.66 -7.45
CA GLU A 81 1.42 3.40 -6.24
C GLU A 81 1.81 4.85 -6.55
N GLN A 82 2.43 5.11 -7.70
CA GLN A 82 2.71 6.48 -8.14
C GLN A 82 1.42 7.28 -8.43
N ASP A 83 0.43 6.69 -9.09
CA ASP A 83 -0.89 7.30 -9.31
C ASP A 83 -1.59 7.56 -7.98
N LEU A 84 -1.61 6.58 -7.09
CA LEU A 84 -2.22 6.70 -5.76
C LEU A 84 -1.51 7.74 -4.88
N LEU A 85 -0.19 7.92 -5.00
CA LEU A 85 0.55 8.96 -4.30
C LEU A 85 0.10 10.35 -4.74
N GLN A 86 -0.06 10.59 -6.05
CA GLN A 86 -0.57 11.86 -6.57
C GLN A 86 -1.99 12.17 -6.04
N LYS A 87 -2.86 11.17 -6.05
CA LYS A 87 -4.22 11.29 -5.53
C LYS A 87 -4.24 11.47 -4.01
N SER A 88 -3.39 10.76 -3.29
CA SER A 88 -3.22 10.89 -1.84
C SER A 88 -2.87 12.33 -1.46
N ALA A 89 -1.91 12.95 -2.14
CA ALA A 89 -1.53 14.35 -1.90
C ALA A 89 -2.70 15.33 -2.12
N SER A 90 -3.62 15.00 -3.03
CA SER A 90 -4.82 15.79 -3.30
C SER A 90 -5.93 15.56 -2.27
N TYR A 91 -6.20 14.31 -1.90
CA TYR A 91 -7.29 13.96 -0.98
C TYR A 91 -6.91 14.11 0.51
N PHE A 92 -5.65 13.88 0.84
CA PHE A 92 -5.14 13.80 2.20
C PHE A 92 -3.79 14.55 2.33
N PRO A 93 -3.78 15.86 2.10
CA PRO A 93 -2.53 16.63 2.22
C PRO A 93 -1.96 16.51 3.64
N CYS A 94 -0.65 16.41 3.74
CA CYS A 94 0.07 16.25 5.00
C CYS A 94 -0.35 14.99 5.80
N ARG A 95 -0.55 13.86 5.13
CA ARG A 95 -0.90 12.59 5.78
C ARG A 95 -0.06 11.44 5.23
N ALA A 96 0.08 10.41 6.05
CA ALA A 96 0.52 9.10 5.60
C ALA A 96 -0.71 8.21 5.32
N MET A 97 -0.77 7.59 4.15
CA MET A 97 -1.90 6.79 3.70
C MET A 97 -1.44 5.42 3.19
N PHE A 98 -2.33 4.44 3.22
CA PHE A 98 -2.15 3.18 2.49
C PHE A 98 -2.85 3.25 1.13
N PRO A 99 -2.42 2.45 0.13
CA PRO A 99 -3.11 2.35 -1.16
C PRO A 99 -4.61 2.09 -1.05
N SER A 100 -5.01 1.21 -0.12
CA SER A 100 -6.41 0.89 0.15
C SER A 100 -7.24 2.11 0.59
N ASP A 101 -6.67 3.01 1.40
CA ASP A 101 -7.36 4.20 1.89
C ASP A 101 -7.65 5.19 0.76
N VAL A 102 -6.67 5.35 -0.14
CA VAL A 102 -6.81 6.24 -1.32
C VAL A 102 -7.88 5.70 -2.26
N ILE A 103 -7.87 4.40 -2.57
CA ILE A 103 -8.88 3.75 -3.43
C ILE A 103 -10.27 3.83 -2.80
N LEU A 104 -10.40 3.61 -1.48
CA LEU A 104 -11.68 3.79 -0.78
C LEU A 104 -12.21 5.23 -0.94
N LYS A 105 -11.32 6.22 -0.88
CA LYS A 105 -11.70 7.61 -1.06
C LYS A 105 -12.19 7.87 -2.48
N GLU A 106 -11.52 7.36 -3.51
CA GLU A 106 -11.96 7.43 -4.90
C GLU A 106 -13.37 6.84 -5.08
N ILE A 107 -13.57 5.61 -4.59
CA ILE A 107 -14.86 4.93 -4.65
C ILE A 107 -15.98 5.76 -3.99
N SER A 108 -15.66 6.44 -2.86
CA SER A 108 -16.64 7.30 -2.17
C SER A 108 -17.10 8.49 -3.00
N PHE A 109 -16.34 8.89 -4.02
CA PHE A 109 -16.70 9.91 -5.01
C PHE A 109 -17.24 9.32 -6.32
N GLY A 110 -17.40 8.00 -6.41
CA GLY A 110 -17.80 7.30 -7.64
C GLY A 110 -16.67 7.25 -8.68
N ASP A 111 -15.42 7.51 -8.28
CA ASP A 111 -14.26 7.42 -9.15
C ASP A 111 -13.64 6.02 -9.04
N TYR A 112 -13.47 5.36 -10.19
CA TYR A 112 -12.88 4.03 -10.31
C TYR A 112 -11.63 4.07 -11.21
N SER A 113 -11.01 5.23 -11.38
CA SER A 113 -9.89 5.42 -12.30
C SER A 113 -8.63 4.62 -11.94
N ALA A 114 -8.43 4.26 -10.65
CA ALA A 114 -7.37 3.37 -10.23
C ALA A 114 -7.62 1.89 -10.57
N TYR A 115 -8.85 1.49 -10.90
CA TYR A 115 -9.18 0.07 -11.10
C TYR A 115 -8.38 -0.62 -12.22
N PRO A 116 -8.16 -0.04 -13.40
CA PRO A 116 -7.34 -0.68 -14.44
C PRO A 116 -5.90 -1.00 -13.95
N LEU A 117 -5.29 -0.11 -13.19
CA LEU A 117 -3.96 -0.30 -12.62
C LEU A 117 -3.98 -1.36 -11.50
N LEU A 118 -4.98 -1.30 -10.62
CA LEU A 118 -5.19 -2.29 -9.58
C LEU A 118 -5.42 -3.69 -10.18
N LYS A 119 -6.22 -3.77 -11.24
CA LYS A 119 -6.46 -5.01 -11.97
C LYS A 119 -5.18 -5.58 -12.56
N ALA A 120 -4.33 -4.75 -13.15
CA ALA A 120 -3.06 -5.17 -13.74
C ALA A 120 -2.13 -5.85 -12.71
N CYS A 121 -2.22 -5.48 -11.42
CA CYS A 121 -1.45 -6.13 -10.36
C CYS A 121 -1.81 -7.61 -10.17
N PHE A 122 -3.03 -8.02 -10.56
CA PHE A 122 -3.53 -9.38 -10.37
C PHE A 122 -3.72 -10.17 -11.67
N ASP A 123 -3.58 -9.54 -12.84
CA ASP A 123 -3.83 -10.19 -14.14
C ASP A 123 -2.90 -11.39 -14.43
N SER A 124 -1.68 -11.38 -13.86
CA SER A 124 -0.71 -12.48 -14.01
C SER A 124 -0.85 -13.56 -12.93
N VAL A 125 -1.71 -13.36 -11.92
CA VAL A 125 -1.85 -14.30 -10.81
C VAL A 125 -2.71 -15.49 -11.25
N PRO A 126 -2.23 -16.74 -11.11
CA PRO A 126 -3.02 -17.93 -11.40
C PRO A 126 -4.36 -17.95 -10.66
N HIS A 127 -5.42 -18.39 -11.36
CA HIS A 127 -6.79 -18.36 -10.84
C HIS A 127 -6.96 -19.10 -9.51
N ASP A 128 -6.28 -20.23 -9.33
CA ASP A 128 -6.35 -21.05 -8.11
C ASP A 128 -5.69 -20.35 -6.91
N LEU A 129 -4.65 -19.56 -7.13
CA LEU A 129 -4.03 -18.72 -6.10
C LEU A 129 -4.92 -17.52 -5.72
N LEU A 130 -5.49 -16.87 -6.73
CA LEU A 130 -6.43 -15.76 -6.50
C LEU A 130 -7.70 -16.24 -5.79
N LEU A 131 -8.23 -17.41 -6.18
CA LEU A 131 -9.35 -18.07 -5.49
C LEU A 131 -9.00 -18.40 -4.04
N THR A 132 -7.78 -18.92 -3.80
CA THR A 132 -7.30 -19.22 -2.45
C THR A 132 -7.24 -17.96 -1.57
N ALA A 133 -6.65 -16.87 -2.09
CA ALA A 133 -6.56 -15.59 -1.40
C ALA A 133 -7.95 -15.02 -1.09
N GLY A 134 -8.87 -14.99 -2.07
CA GLY A 134 -10.22 -14.51 -1.87
C GLY A 134 -11.04 -15.37 -0.89
N THR A 135 -10.82 -16.70 -0.88
CA THR A 135 -11.47 -17.58 0.10
C THR A 135 -10.94 -17.32 1.51
N TYR A 136 -9.64 -17.09 1.64
CA TYR A 136 -9.02 -16.72 2.92
C TYR A 136 -9.68 -15.47 3.53
N LEU A 137 -9.89 -14.41 2.74
CA LEU A 137 -10.58 -13.20 3.22
C LEU A 137 -12.03 -13.51 3.63
N ARG A 138 -12.80 -14.22 2.79
CA ARG A 138 -14.20 -14.57 3.07
C ARG A 138 -14.38 -15.47 4.30
N CYS A 139 -13.36 -16.26 4.64
CA CYS A 139 -13.33 -17.10 5.85
C CYS A 139 -12.80 -16.34 7.08
N GLY A 140 -12.72 -15.01 7.05
CA GLY A 140 -12.23 -14.20 8.17
C GLY A 140 -10.76 -14.43 8.49
N CYS A 141 -9.96 -14.74 7.49
CA CYS A 141 -8.52 -15.05 7.62
C CYS A 141 -8.23 -16.32 8.44
N ASP A 142 -9.18 -17.26 8.49
CA ASP A 142 -9.00 -18.57 9.10
C ASP A 142 -8.46 -19.58 8.09
N GLU A 143 -7.22 -20.03 8.27
CA GLU A 143 -6.53 -20.97 7.39
C GLU A 143 -7.23 -22.34 7.33
N SER A 144 -7.73 -22.83 8.48
CA SER A 144 -8.35 -24.15 8.59
C SER A 144 -9.70 -24.17 7.89
N LEU A 145 -10.53 -23.17 8.16
CA LEU A 145 -11.82 -23.00 7.51
C LEU A 145 -11.66 -22.77 6.01
N SER A 146 -10.65 -22.01 5.59
CA SER A 146 -10.35 -21.76 4.17
C SER A 146 -9.95 -23.03 3.44
N ALA A 147 -9.08 -23.87 4.03
CA ALA A 147 -8.67 -25.13 3.46
C ALA A 147 -9.87 -26.10 3.32
N GLN A 148 -10.75 -26.17 4.34
CA GLN A 148 -11.99 -26.97 4.29
C GLN A 148 -12.93 -26.47 3.18
N THR A 149 -13.13 -25.16 3.09
CA THR A 149 -14.00 -24.52 2.09
C THR A 149 -13.52 -24.79 0.66
N LEU A 150 -12.22 -24.87 0.45
CA LEU A 150 -11.61 -25.19 -0.84
C LEU A 150 -11.46 -26.70 -1.10
N PHE A 151 -11.82 -27.55 -0.14
CA PHE A 151 -11.65 -28.99 -0.21
C PHE A 151 -10.20 -29.41 -0.48
N VAL A 152 -9.24 -28.71 0.13
CA VAL A 152 -7.81 -29.03 0.02
C VAL A 152 -7.19 -29.31 1.38
N HIS A 153 -6.07 -30.06 1.37
CA HIS A 153 -5.29 -30.22 2.60
C HIS A 153 -4.71 -28.86 3.05
N ARG A 154 -4.59 -28.65 4.38
CA ARG A 154 -4.05 -27.39 4.94
C ARG A 154 -2.68 -27.01 4.36
N ASN A 155 -1.79 -27.97 4.15
CA ASN A 155 -0.48 -27.68 3.56
C ASN A 155 -0.58 -27.17 2.11
N THR A 156 -1.53 -27.69 1.33
CA THR A 156 -1.80 -27.20 -0.03
C THR A 156 -2.34 -25.77 -0.01
N PHE A 157 -3.23 -25.49 0.92
CA PHE A 157 -3.75 -24.13 1.15
C PHE A 157 -2.60 -23.15 1.49
N LEU A 158 -1.77 -23.49 2.48
CA LEU A 158 -0.64 -22.66 2.89
C LEU A 158 0.37 -22.44 1.77
N TYR A 159 0.67 -23.48 0.99
CA TYR A 159 1.52 -23.36 -0.18
C TYR A 159 0.96 -22.35 -1.19
N ARG A 160 -0.34 -22.45 -1.52
CA ARG A 160 -0.99 -21.52 -2.45
C ARG A 160 -1.04 -20.09 -1.91
N LEU A 161 -1.35 -19.91 -0.64
CA LEU A 161 -1.38 -18.59 0.00
C LEU A 161 0.01 -17.94 -0.01
N ASN A 162 1.05 -18.67 0.37
CA ASN A 162 2.43 -18.16 0.33
C ASN A 162 2.88 -17.87 -1.11
N LYS A 163 2.47 -18.69 -2.09
CA LYS A 163 2.79 -18.45 -3.50
C LYS A 163 2.07 -17.20 -4.04
N PHE A 164 0.83 -16.95 -3.61
CA PHE A 164 0.13 -15.70 -3.91
C PHE A 164 0.91 -14.50 -3.37
N ILE A 165 1.32 -14.52 -2.09
CA ILE A 165 2.09 -13.45 -1.44
C ILE A 165 3.42 -13.22 -2.18
N GLU A 166 4.13 -14.29 -2.54
CA GLU A 166 5.39 -14.20 -3.28
C GLU A 166 5.22 -13.52 -4.65
N LEU A 167 4.15 -13.88 -5.39
CA LEU A 167 3.90 -13.34 -6.73
C LEU A 167 3.42 -11.88 -6.72
N THR A 168 2.65 -11.49 -5.70
CA THR A 168 2.03 -10.17 -5.63
C THR A 168 2.77 -9.20 -4.70
N ASN A 169 3.68 -9.71 -3.88
CA ASN A 169 4.28 -9.00 -2.75
C ASN A 169 3.23 -8.44 -1.74
N LEU A 170 2.00 -8.98 -1.76
CA LEU A 170 0.90 -8.58 -0.88
C LEU A 170 0.67 -9.64 0.19
N ASP A 171 1.22 -9.44 1.38
CA ASP A 171 0.88 -10.29 2.52
C ASP A 171 -0.51 -9.94 3.05
N ILE A 172 -1.52 -10.67 2.59
CA ILE A 172 -2.93 -10.45 2.95
C ILE A 172 -3.30 -10.87 4.37
N ARG A 173 -2.33 -11.21 5.20
CA ARG A 173 -2.47 -11.29 6.66
C ARG A 173 -2.39 -9.89 7.32
N ASP A 174 -1.81 -8.93 6.62
CA ASP A 174 -1.88 -7.50 6.96
C ASP A 174 -3.24 -6.92 6.52
N TYR A 175 -3.86 -6.14 7.39
CA TYR A 175 -5.19 -5.58 7.18
C TYR A 175 -5.29 -4.73 5.90
N HIS A 176 -4.33 -3.83 5.65
CA HIS A 176 -4.39 -2.92 4.50
C HIS A 176 -4.21 -3.65 3.18
N ASN A 177 -3.42 -4.73 3.17
CA ASN A 177 -3.23 -5.58 2.01
C ASN A 177 -4.48 -6.43 1.75
N ALA A 178 -5.09 -6.97 2.81
CA ALA A 178 -6.36 -7.69 2.72
C ALA A 178 -7.46 -6.78 2.16
N LEU A 179 -7.55 -5.54 2.67
CA LEU A 179 -8.50 -4.55 2.19
C LEU A 179 -8.26 -4.20 0.71
N LEU A 180 -7.00 -4.02 0.29
CA LEU A 180 -6.67 -3.75 -1.11
C LEU A 180 -7.15 -4.87 -2.05
N LEU A 181 -6.93 -6.14 -1.67
CA LEU A 181 -7.41 -7.29 -2.43
C LEU A 181 -8.95 -7.38 -2.42
N GLU A 182 -9.59 -7.09 -1.29
CA GLU A 182 -11.06 -7.06 -1.20
C GLU A 182 -11.66 -6.00 -2.12
N LEU A 183 -11.07 -4.79 -2.16
CA LEU A 183 -11.49 -3.72 -3.07
C LEU A 183 -11.37 -4.15 -4.53
N TYR A 184 -10.29 -4.84 -4.91
CA TYR A 184 -10.16 -5.42 -6.24
C TYR A 184 -11.32 -6.36 -6.59
N PHE A 185 -11.70 -7.27 -5.68
CA PHE A 185 -12.83 -8.17 -5.92
C PHE A 185 -14.15 -7.44 -6.04
N GLN A 186 -14.42 -6.50 -5.14
CA GLN A 186 -15.70 -5.74 -5.12
C GLN A 186 -15.87 -4.90 -6.39
N ILE A 187 -14.82 -4.18 -6.81
CA ILE A 187 -14.87 -3.38 -8.03
C ILE A 187 -14.99 -4.29 -9.26
N SER A 188 -14.27 -5.43 -9.29
CA SER A 188 -14.34 -6.40 -10.40
C SER A 188 -15.73 -6.93 -10.68
N VAL A 189 -16.54 -7.11 -9.65
CA VAL A 189 -17.96 -7.53 -9.79
C VAL A 189 -18.79 -6.39 -10.39
N SER A 190 -18.57 -5.16 -9.94
CA SER A 190 -19.32 -3.98 -10.41
C SER A 190 -19.00 -3.61 -11.86
N TYR A 191 -17.78 -3.90 -12.35
CA TYR A 191 -17.35 -3.62 -13.72
C TYR A 191 -17.84 -4.66 -14.75
N ARG A 192 -18.38 -5.80 -14.32
CA ARG A 192 -18.91 -6.85 -15.21
C ARG A 192 -20.39 -6.68 -15.54
N ASN A 193 -21.07 -5.75 -14.89
CA ASN A 193 -22.48 -5.39 -15.11
C ASN A 193 -22.58 -4.07 -15.85
#